data_144819a72494ffdb7b3069a7fe870a02
#
_entry.id   144819a72494ffdb7b3069a7fe870a02
#
_cell.length_a   1.000
_cell.length_b   1.000
_cell.length_c   1.000
_cell.angle_alpha   90.00
_cell.angle_beta   90.00
_cell.angle_gamma   90.00
#
_symmetry.space_group_name_H-M   'P 1'
#
loop_
_entity.id
_entity.type
_entity.pdbx_description
1 polymer ?
#
loop_
_entity_poly.entity_id
_entity_poly.type
_entity_poly.pdbx_seq_one_letter_code
_entity_poly.pdbx_strand_id
1 'polypeptide(L)'
;MTYAEYLAADVDEKVIIEAYVQAHQSWWDNKVTVYLADRDGAYFAYEMACSEKDAAKLTPGTKIKVTGYKTVWEGEIEIVDATFTFVENADLYVAPAKNLTDVLGTDNLINYQNQLASFKNLTVKSITYKNGTPGDDIYVTFTKGGVDYDFCVERYLTGPETDLYKAFEDIKAGDVITVEGFVYWYANKINTHITKISEAKSEGVMSYVEYMEADVDDDVVIEAYVQAHQSWWNNKITLYLADFDGAYFAYEMACSEEDAAKLVPGVKVKISGYKAIWEGEVEIMDGTLVSIDESMIYMAPSKDLTNVLGTELLINYQNQLAYFRNLRIKSITYKNGTPGDDIYVTFTKGGVDYDFCVERYLTGPETDLYKAFETLVVGDVVNVEGFLYWYTNVNTHITAINKVKSAGTMTYDEYMAADVDDEVVIEAYVQAHQSWWSNKITVYLADLDGAYFAYEMACTEEDAAKLVPGTKIKVSGYKAIWEGEVEIMDATFTFVKSDNGFVADAKDLTNLLGTDELINYQNQLASFRGLTIKSISYKNGEPGDDIYVTFTKNGADYDFCVERYLTGPETDLYKAFETLAAGDVVDVEGYLYWYTNVNTHITKITKVA
;
A
#
# COMPACT_ATOMS: atom_id res chain seq x y z
N MET A 1 -24.35 -2.26 -26.49
CA MET A 1 -25.72 -2.42 -25.92
C MET A 1 -25.79 -1.53 -24.69
N THR A 2 -26.93 -0.93 -24.44
CA THR A 2 -27.28 -0.33 -23.14
C THR A 2 -27.57 -1.42 -22.12
N TYR A 3 -27.59 -1.08 -20.83
CA TYR A 3 -27.94 -2.04 -19.78
C TYR A 3 -29.35 -2.64 -19.95
N ALA A 4 -30.30 -1.82 -20.37
CA ALA A 4 -31.68 -2.30 -20.65
C ALA A 4 -31.73 -3.31 -21.83
N GLU A 5 -30.97 -3.07 -22.89
CA GLU A 5 -30.85 -4.02 -24.02
C GLU A 5 -30.14 -5.31 -23.59
N TYR A 6 -29.10 -5.22 -22.73
CA TYR A 6 -28.44 -6.40 -22.16
C TYR A 6 -29.37 -7.24 -21.32
N LEU A 7 -30.19 -6.63 -20.46
CA LEU A 7 -31.17 -7.37 -19.65
C LEU A 7 -32.24 -8.02 -20.52
N ALA A 8 -32.65 -7.37 -21.62
CA ALA A 8 -33.67 -7.88 -22.55
C ALA A 8 -33.15 -8.94 -23.52
N ALA A 9 -31.84 -9.07 -23.69
CA ALA A 9 -31.24 -10.08 -24.57
C ALA A 9 -31.56 -11.49 -24.09
N ASP A 10 -31.76 -12.43 -25.02
CA ASP A 10 -32.02 -13.83 -24.72
C ASP A 10 -30.75 -14.52 -24.13
N VAL A 11 -30.95 -15.62 -23.40
CA VAL A 11 -29.85 -16.51 -22.99
C VAL A 11 -29.19 -17.09 -24.25
N ASP A 12 -27.86 -17.22 -24.22
CA ASP A 12 -26.99 -17.60 -25.33
C ASP A 12 -26.91 -16.57 -26.47
N GLU A 13 -27.52 -15.38 -26.29
CA GLU A 13 -27.34 -14.28 -27.23
C GLU A 13 -25.97 -13.63 -27.06
N LYS A 14 -25.35 -13.29 -28.20
CA LYS A 14 -24.08 -12.54 -28.22
C LYS A 14 -24.30 -11.11 -27.78
N VAL A 15 -23.58 -10.70 -26.74
CA VAL A 15 -23.66 -9.35 -26.17
C VAL A 15 -22.36 -8.59 -26.35
N ILE A 16 -22.48 -7.28 -26.54
CA ILE A 16 -21.34 -6.35 -26.59
C ILE A 16 -21.69 -5.16 -25.71
N ILE A 17 -20.92 -4.97 -24.65
CA ILE A 17 -21.10 -3.86 -23.71
C ILE A 17 -19.83 -3.01 -23.61
N GLU A 18 -19.97 -1.77 -23.17
CA GLU A 18 -18.87 -0.93 -22.70
C GLU A 18 -19.18 -0.53 -21.27
N ALA A 19 -18.29 -0.90 -20.35
CA ALA A 19 -18.47 -0.63 -18.94
C ALA A 19 -17.12 -0.43 -18.24
N TYR A 20 -17.16 -0.02 -16.99
CA TYR A 20 -15.99 0.28 -16.19
C TYR A 20 -15.75 -0.85 -15.19
N VAL A 21 -14.50 -1.27 -15.07
CA VAL A 21 -14.07 -2.23 -14.04
C VAL A 21 -14.40 -1.67 -12.67
N GLN A 22 -15.06 -2.46 -11.83
CA GLN A 22 -15.32 -2.13 -10.43
C GLN A 22 -14.43 -2.93 -9.49
N ALA A 23 -14.28 -4.22 -9.78
CA ALA A 23 -13.35 -5.13 -9.12
C ALA A 23 -13.15 -6.37 -10.00
N HIS A 24 -12.14 -7.14 -9.69
CA HIS A 24 -11.91 -8.42 -10.36
C HIS A 24 -11.31 -9.44 -9.40
N GLN A 25 -11.57 -10.71 -9.67
CA GLN A 25 -10.91 -11.83 -8.99
C GLN A 25 -9.44 -11.94 -9.42
N SER A 26 -8.66 -12.66 -8.67
CA SER A 26 -7.27 -12.97 -9.03
C SER A 26 -7.18 -13.63 -10.40
N TRP A 27 -6.23 -13.19 -11.22
CA TRP A 27 -5.94 -13.81 -12.50
C TRP A 27 -5.47 -15.25 -12.32
N TRP A 28 -5.94 -16.15 -13.17
CA TRP A 28 -5.48 -17.53 -13.22
C TRP A 28 -5.73 -18.15 -14.61
N ASP A 29 -4.86 -18.98 -15.07
CA ASP A 29 -4.98 -19.77 -16.31
C ASP A 29 -5.49 -18.97 -17.54
N ASN A 30 -4.93 -17.76 -17.75
CA ASN A 30 -5.33 -16.82 -18.82
C ASN A 30 -6.78 -16.36 -18.76
N LYS A 31 -7.34 -16.26 -17.57
CA LYS A 31 -8.71 -15.80 -17.32
C LYS A 31 -8.77 -14.86 -16.11
N VAL A 32 -9.79 -14.02 -16.10
CA VAL A 32 -10.15 -13.15 -14.97
C VAL A 32 -11.67 -13.00 -14.90
N THR A 33 -12.23 -13.08 -13.71
CA THR A 33 -13.63 -12.76 -13.46
C THR A 33 -13.77 -11.33 -13.00
N VAL A 34 -14.66 -10.53 -13.62
CA VAL A 34 -14.69 -9.08 -13.46
C VAL A 34 -16.11 -8.60 -13.16
N TYR A 35 -16.23 -7.76 -12.11
CA TYR A 35 -17.40 -6.92 -11.85
C TYR A 35 -17.26 -5.63 -12.63
N LEU A 36 -18.27 -5.28 -13.40
CA LEU A 36 -18.30 -4.12 -14.28
C LEU A 36 -19.54 -3.29 -13.97
N ALA A 37 -19.46 -1.99 -14.16
CA ALA A 37 -20.63 -1.11 -14.11
C ALA A 37 -20.52 0.01 -15.14
N ASP A 38 -21.67 0.47 -15.60
CA ASP A 38 -21.83 1.77 -16.21
C ASP A 38 -22.76 2.64 -15.33
N ARG A 39 -23.25 3.75 -15.84
CA ARG A 39 -24.14 4.65 -15.08
C ARG A 39 -25.56 4.10 -14.94
N ASP A 40 -25.92 3.11 -15.74
CA ASP A 40 -27.29 2.57 -15.84
C ASP A 40 -27.43 1.22 -15.12
N GLY A 41 -26.30 0.47 -14.93
CA GLY A 41 -26.33 -0.81 -14.25
C GLY A 41 -24.99 -1.50 -14.14
N ALA A 42 -25.03 -2.78 -13.78
CA ALA A 42 -23.83 -3.57 -13.54
C ALA A 42 -23.86 -4.92 -14.25
N TYR A 43 -22.69 -5.45 -14.53
CA TYR A 43 -22.49 -6.68 -15.30
C TYR A 43 -21.45 -7.55 -14.62
N PHE A 44 -21.51 -8.84 -14.86
CA PHE A 44 -20.54 -9.82 -14.39
C PHE A 44 -19.99 -10.63 -15.56
N ALA A 45 -18.68 -10.50 -15.80
CA ALA A 45 -17.98 -11.27 -16.83
C ALA A 45 -17.23 -12.42 -16.17
N TYR A 46 -17.75 -13.63 -16.30
CA TYR A 46 -17.20 -14.82 -15.68
C TYR A 46 -16.06 -15.40 -16.53
N GLU A 47 -14.91 -15.64 -15.89
CA GLU A 47 -13.72 -16.24 -16.52
C GLU A 47 -13.38 -15.63 -17.90
N MET A 48 -13.45 -14.31 -18.02
CA MET A 48 -13.13 -13.57 -19.24
C MET A 48 -11.67 -13.84 -19.66
N ALA A 49 -11.45 -14.15 -20.94
CA ALA A 49 -10.11 -14.38 -21.47
C ALA A 49 -9.22 -13.14 -21.29
N CYS A 50 -8.10 -13.32 -20.60
CA CYS A 50 -7.24 -12.22 -20.20
C CYS A 50 -5.80 -12.68 -20.02
N SER A 51 -4.86 -11.96 -20.64
CA SER A 51 -3.44 -12.16 -20.33
C SER A 51 -3.13 -11.61 -18.93
N GLU A 52 -2.11 -12.16 -18.25
CA GLU A 52 -1.66 -11.66 -16.95
C GLU A 52 -1.28 -10.17 -17.00
N LYS A 53 -0.61 -9.74 -18.07
CA LYS A 53 -0.24 -8.35 -18.33
C LYS A 53 -1.46 -7.41 -18.44
N ASP A 54 -2.55 -7.89 -19.04
CA ASP A 54 -3.76 -7.07 -19.18
C ASP A 54 -4.61 -7.12 -17.91
N ALA A 55 -4.56 -8.22 -17.14
CA ALA A 55 -5.20 -8.29 -15.83
C ALA A 55 -4.67 -7.21 -14.87
N ALA A 56 -3.37 -6.99 -14.85
CA ALA A 56 -2.74 -5.94 -14.04
C ALA A 56 -3.20 -4.50 -14.39
N LYS A 57 -3.81 -4.29 -15.57
CA LYS A 57 -4.35 -3.00 -16.00
C LYS A 57 -5.86 -2.84 -15.74
N LEU A 58 -6.53 -3.92 -15.32
CA LEU A 58 -7.97 -3.90 -15.02
C LEU A 58 -8.22 -3.26 -13.64
N THR A 59 -7.68 -2.09 -13.39
CA THR A 59 -7.89 -1.36 -12.14
C THR A 59 -9.30 -0.77 -12.07
N PRO A 60 -9.88 -0.59 -10.86
CA PRO A 60 -11.17 0.07 -10.71
C PRO A 60 -11.25 1.41 -11.45
N GLY A 61 -12.33 1.61 -12.19
CA GLY A 61 -12.56 2.79 -13.03
C GLY A 61 -12.08 2.65 -14.48
N THR A 62 -11.28 1.65 -14.82
CA THR A 62 -10.83 1.41 -16.20
C THR A 62 -12.00 1.02 -17.11
N LYS A 63 -12.19 1.73 -18.23
CA LYS A 63 -13.23 1.41 -19.21
C LYS A 63 -12.78 0.33 -20.18
N ILE A 64 -13.59 -0.71 -20.33
CA ILE A 64 -13.35 -1.80 -21.29
C ILE A 64 -14.60 -2.06 -22.12
N LYS A 65 -14.40 -2.61 -23.30
CA LYS A 65 -15.44 -3.14 -24.18
C LYS A 65 -15.37 -4.65 -24.12
N VAL A 66 -16.44 -5.27 -23.64
CA VAL A 66 -16.56 -6.73 -23.47
C VAL A 66 -17.48 -7.31 -24.53
N THR A 67 -17.06 -8.43 -25.09
CA THR A 67 -17.85 -9.22 -26.05
C THR A 67 -17.92 -10.66 -25.56
N GLY A 68 -19.10 -11.21 -25.42
CA GLY A 68 -19.33 -12.58 -24.96
C GLY A 68 -20.75 -13.03 -25.19
N TYR A 69 -21.23 -14.00 -24.41
CA TYR A 69 -22.58 -14.51 -24.49
C TYR A 69 -23.29 -14.39 -23.14
N LYS A 70 -24.53 -13.91 -23.15
CA LYS A 70 -25.34 -13.82 -21.94
C LYS A 70 -25.74 -15.21 -21.48
N THR A 71 -25.58 -15.50 -20.21
CA THR A 71 -26.09 -16.71 -19.58
C THR A 71 -26.72 -16.43 -18.22
N VAL A 72 -27.41 -17.43 -17.67
CA VAL A 72 -27.92 -17.40 -16.30
C VAL A 72 -27.47 -18.66 -15.60
N TRP A 73 -26.66 -18.51 -14.55
CA TRP A 73 -26.16 -19.62 -13.74
C TRP A 73 -26.63 -19.48 -12.29
N GLU A 74 -27.40 -20.48 -11.80
CA GLU A 74 -27.91 -20.49 -10.41
C GLU A 74 -28.61 -19.17 -9.97
N GLY A 75 -29.21 -18.46 -10.94
CA GLY A 75 -29.92 -17.18 -10.75
C GLY A 75 -29.06 -15.94 -11.04
N GLU A 76 -27.74 -16.09 -11.22
CA GLU A 76 -26.86 -15.01 -11.61
C GLU A 76 -26.87 -14.78 -13.12
N ILE A 77 -26.98 -13.51 -13.54
CA ILE A 77 -26.88 -13.11 -14.95
C ILE A 77 -25.42 -12.75 -15.23
N GLU A 78 -24.81 -13.50 -16.13
CA GLU A 78 -23.40 -13.36 -16.42
C GLU A 78 -23.08 -13.33 -17.92
N ILE A 79 -21.88 -12.86 -18.26
CA ILE A 79 -21.32 -12.89 -19.61
C ILE A 79 -20.22 -13.95 -19.61
N VAL A 80 -20.40 -15.00 -20.42
CA VAL A 80 -19.43 -16.10 -20.55
C VAL A 80 -18.75 -16.09 -21.90
N ASP A 81 -17.69 -16.89 -22.07
CA ASP A 81 -16.83 -16.91 -23.25
C ASP A 81 -16.40 -15.50 -23.67
N ALA A 82 -16.17 -14.65 -22.67
CA ALA A 82 -15.94 -13.24 -22.85
C ALA A 82 -14.48 -12.93 -23.26
N THR A 83 -14.36 -11.91 -24.12
CA THR A 83 -13.12 -11.24 -24.47
C THR A 83 -13.28 -9.75 -24.31
N PHE A 84 -12.20 -8.99 -24.19
CA PHE A 84 -12.29 -7.55 -24.03
C PHE A 84 -11.20 -6.76 -24.78
N THR A 85 -11.42 -5.48 -24.90
CA THR A 85 -10.43 -4.48 -25.33
C THR A 85 -10.53 -3.26 -24.43
N PHE A 86 -9.39 -2.62 -24.14
CA PHE A 86 -9.40 -1.34 -23.43
C PHE A 86 -9.99 -0.24 -24.31
N VAL A 87 -10.73 0.69 -23.71
CA VAL A 87 -11.23 1.90 -24.37
C VAL A 87 -10.29 3.04 -24.03
N GLU A 88 -9.51 3.50 -25.01
CA GLU A 88 -8.52 4.56 -24.84
C GLU A 88 -9.17 5.92 -24.55
N ASN A 89 -8.50 6.75 -23.74
CA ASN A 89 -8.92 8.11 -23.39
C ASN A 89 -10.34 8.22 -22.78
N ALA A 90 -10.83 7.18 -22.14
CA ALA A 90 -12.08 7.23 -21.40
C ALA A 90 -11.87 7.85 -20.00
N ASP A 91 -12.88 8.59 -19.53
CA ASP A 91 -12.91 9.02 -18.12
C ASP A 91 -12.96 7.80 -17.21
N LEU A 92 -12.41 7.91 -16.00
CA LEU A 92 -12.53 6.88 -14.97
C LEU A 92 -13.91 6.96 -14.32
N TYR A 93 -14.49 5.79 -14.02
CA TYR A 93 -15.75 5.72 -13.28
C TYR A 93 -15.79 4.52 -12.33
N VAL A 94 -15.98 4.80 -11.05
CA VAL A 94 -16.26 3.79 -10.02
C VAL A 94 -17.65 4.09 -9.47
N ALA A 95 -18.53 3.10 -9.50
CA ALA A 95 -19.89 3.24 -9.02
C ALA A 95 -19.91 3.31 -7.48
N PRO A 96 -20.60 4.29 -6.87
CA PRO A 96 -20.76 4.31 -5.42
C PRO A 96 -21.61 3.14 -4.93
N ALA A 97 -21.33 2.66 -3.71
CA ALA A 97 -22.16 1.63 -3.09
C ALA A 97 -23.59 2.15 -2.84
N LYS A 98 -24.56 1.45 -3.38
CA LYS A 98 -25.98 1.81 -3.23
C LYS A 98 -26.54 1.22 -1.93
N ASN A 99 -27.13 2.04 -1.07
CA ASN A 99 -27.80 1.52 0.13
C ASN A 99 -29.06 0.72 -0.27
N LEU A 100 -29.01 -0.59 -0.09
CA LEU A 100 -30.08 -1.54 -0.40
C LEU A 100 -30.64 -2.23 0.85
N THR A 101 -30.39 -1.66 2.05
CA THR A 101 -30.83 -2.24 3.33
C THR A 101 -32.34 -2.50 3.37
N ASP A 102 -33.15 -1.55 2.87
CA ASP A 102 -34.60 -1.64 2.88
C ASP A 102 -35.17 -2.54 1.74
N VAL A 103 -34.32 -2.87 0.76
CA VAL A 103 -34.68 -3.75 -0.37
C VAL A 103 -34.27 -5.20 -0.08
N LEU A 104 -33.42 -5.43 0.92
CA LEU A 104 -32.95 -6.76 1.30
C LEU A 104 -34.14 -7.64 1.72
N GLY A 105 -34.25 -8.82 1.10
CA GLY A 105 -35.36 -9.77 1.33
C GLY A 105 -36.63 -9.47 0.55
N THR A 106 -36.64 -8.48 -0.33
CA THR A 106 -37.74 -8.22 -1.25
C THR A 106 -37.44 -8.74 -2.67
N ASP A 107 -38.48 -9.02 -3.46
CA ASP A 107 -38.31 -9.43 -4.86
C ASP A 107 -37.62 -8.36 -5.74
N ASN A 108 -37.62 -7.10 -5.28
CA ASN A 108 -36.99 -6.00 -6.01
C ASN A 108 -35.47 -6.07 -5.99
N LEU A 109 -34.85 -6.81 -5.07
CA LEU A 109 -33.40 -6.89 -4.93
C LEU A 109 -32.72 -7.47 -6.18
N ILE A 110 -33.41 -8.35 -6.93
CA ILE A 110 -32.93 -8.94 -8.17
C ILE A 110 -32.58 -7.89 -9.25
N ASN A 111 -33.22 -6.72 -9.21
CA ASN A 111 -32.96 -5.63 -10.16
C ASN A 111 -31.59 -4.94 -9.93
N TYR A 112 -30.88 -5.30 -8.86
CA TYR A 112 -29.60 -4.74 -8.48
C TYR A 112 -28.45 -5.75 -8.60
N GLN A 113 -28.66 -6.85 -9.35
CA GLN A 113 -27.58 -7.82 -9.57
C GLN A 113 -26.29 -7.16 -10.05
N ASN A 114 -25.17 -7.66 -9.53
CA ASN A 114 -23.82 -7.21 -9.84
C ASN A 114 -23.46 -5.77 -9.40
N GLN A 115 -24.44 -4.99 -8.92
CA GLN A 115 -24.15 -3.64 -8.42
C GLN A 115 -23.42 -3.70 -7.07
N LEU A 116 -22.55 -2.73 -6.84
CA LEU A 116 -21.97 -2.51 -5.52
C LEU A 116 -23.07 -1.96 -4.60
N ALA A 117 -23.33 -2.66 -3.52
CA ALA A 117 -24.38 -2.32 -2.55
C ALA A 117 -23.85 -2.24 -1.14
N SER A 118 -24.53 -1.47 -0.28
CA SER A 118 -24.35 -1.50 1.17
C SER A 118 -25.62 -1.99 1.86
N PHE A 119 -25.43 -2.79 2.91
CA PHE A 119 -26.48 -3.31 3.78
C PHE A 119 -26.13 -2.95 5.22
N LYS A 120 -26.91 -2.04 5.82
CA LYS A 120 -26.64 -1.49 7.15
C LYS A 120 -27.24 -2.34 8.25
N ASN A 121 -26.54 -2.41 9.38
CA ASN A 121 -27.03 -3.02 10.63
C ASN A 121 -27.48 -4.47 10.44
N LEU A 122 -26.60 -5.29 9.88
CA LEU A 122 -26.77 -6.74 9.80
C LEU A 122 -26.17 -7.39 11.06
N THR A 123 -26.94 -8.26 11.72
CA THR A 123 -26.42 -9.03 12.85
C THR A 123 -25.74 -10.29 12.33
N VAL A 124 -24.49 -10.50 12.67
CA VAL A 124 -23.75 -11.73 12.37
C VAL A 124 -24.36 -12.89 13.13
N LYS A 125 -24.85 -13.90 12.43
CA LYS A 125 -25.38 -15.13 13.00
C LYS A 125 -24.33 -16.22 13.09
N SER A 126 -23.55 -16.40 12.02
CA SER A 126 -22.47 -17.39 11.99
C SER A 126 -21.44 -17.04 10.93
N ILE A 127 -20.21 -17.44 11.16
CA ILE A 127 -19.07 -17.36 10.23
C ILE A 127 -18.51 -18.77 10.07
N THR A 128 -18.32 -19.20 8.83
CA THR A 128 -17.75 -20.50 8.50
C THR A 128 -16.76 -20.40 7.36
N TYR A 129 -15.63 -21.07 7.51
CA TYR A 129 -14.64 -21.18 6.45
C TYR A 129 -14.93 -22.41 5.59
N LYS A 130 -14.89 -22.29 4.27
CA LYS A 130 -15.22 -23.34 3.29
C LYS A 130 -14.54 -24.68 3.59
N ASN A 131 -13.27 -24.66 3.95
CA ASN A 131 -12.49 -25.86 4.32
C ASN A 131 -12.31 -26.05 5.84
N GLY A 132 -13.09 -25.33 6.66
CA GLY A 132 -13.04 -25.40 8.12
C GLY A 132 -11.88 -24.64 8.77
N THR A 133 -11.02 -24.01 7.98
CA THR A 133 -9.88 -23.20 8.43
C THR A 133 -9.72 -21.96 7.56
N PRO A 134 -9.12 -20.85 8.08
CA PRO A 134 -8.77 -19.69 7.27
C PRO A 134 -7.92 -20.05 6.04
N GLY A 135 -8.08 -19.28 4.95
CA GLY A 135 -7.33 -19.43 3.71
C GLY A 135 -8.18 -19.76 2.47
N ASP A 136 -9.50 -19.96 2.66
CA ASP A 136 -10.47 -20.17 1.58
C ASP A 136 -11.66 -19.21 1.77
N ASP A 137 -12.74 -19.36 0.98
CA ASP A 137 -13.95 -18.53 1.11
C ASP A 137 -14.49 -18.53 2.54
N ILE A 138 -14.99 -17.36 2.97
CA ILE A 138 -15.69 -17.21 4.24
C ILE A 138 -17.18 -17.06 3.94
N TYR A 139 -18.00 -17.95 4.47
CA TYR A 139 -19.45 -17.84 4.42
C TYR A 139 -19.97 -17.20 5.70
N VAL A 140 -20.71 -16.12 5.56
CA VAL A 140 -21.24 -15.35 6.68
C VAL A 140 -22.76 -15.34 6.59
N THR A 141 -23.44 -15.90 7.58
CA THR A 141 -24.88 -15.76 7.71
C THR A 141 -25.20 -14.53 8.55
N PHE A 142 -25.93 -13.61 8.00
CA PHE A 142 -26.45 -12.43 8.67
C PHE A 142 -27.94 -12.58 8.95
N THR A 143 -28.41 -11.97 10.03
CA THR A 143 -29.85 -11.83 10.33
C THR A 143 -30.25 -10.36 10.24
N LYS A 144 -31.33 -10.06 9.53
CA LYS A 144 -31.97 -8.73 9.48
C LYS A 144 -33.49 -8.91 9.54
N GLY A 145 -34.16 -8.24 10.48
CA GLY A 145 -35.60 -8.36 10.63
C GLY A 145 -36.12 -9.79 10.87
N GLY A 146 -35.29 -10.67 11.47
CA GLY A 146 -35.62 -12.08 11.71
C GLY A 146 -35.45 -13.01 10.51
N VAL A 147 -34.92 -12.50 9.37
CA VAL A 147 -34.61 -13.29 8.16
C VAL A 147 -33.10 -13.45 8.05
N ASP A 148 -32.67 -14.64 7.62
CA ASP A 148 -31.27 -14.98 7.44
C ASP A 148 -30.82 -14.78 5.97
N TYR A 149 -29.62 -14.25 5.78
CA TYR A 149 -29.00 -14.00 4.49
C TYR A 149 -27.56 -14.51 4.50
N ASP A 150 -27.19 -15.29 3.50
CA ASP A 150 -25.85 -15.87 3.37
C ASP A 150 -25.02 -15.03 2.38
N PHE A 151 -23.95 -14.41 2.85
CA PHE A 151 -23.00 -13.64 2.06
C PHE A 151 -21.63 -14.34 2.06
N CYS A 152 -20.75 -13.95 1.14
CA CYS A 152 -19.45 -14.58 0.96
C CYS A 152 -18.33 -13.56 0.90
N VAL A 153 -17.25 -13.78 1.65
CA VAL A 153 -15.95 -13.21 1.33
C VAL A 153 -15.27 -14.19 0.38
N GLU A 154 -15.30 -13.88 -0.89
CA GLU A 154 -14.79 -14.75 -1.95
C GLU A 154 -13.26 -14.57 -2.06
N ARG A 155 -12.50 -15.64 -1.84
CA ARG A 155 -11.02 -15.60 -1.67
C ARG A 155 -10.26 -15.02 -2.87
N TYR A 156 -10.79 -15.18 -4.08
CA TYR A 156 -10.14 -14.68 -5.28
C TYR A 156 -10.46 -13.21 -5.57
N LEU A 157 -11.53 -12.67 -4.98
CA LEU A 157 -11.88 -11.25 -5.00
C LEU A 157 -11.22 -10.52 -3.84
N THR A 158 -11.31 -11.09 -2.63
CA THR A 158 -10.80 -10.50 -1.39
C THR A 158 -9.97 -11.56 -0.66
N GLY A 159 -8.72 -11.70 -1.06
CA GLY A 159 -7.85 -12.78 -0.61
C GLY A 159 -7.48 -12.76 0.86
N PRO A 160 -6.94 -13.87 1.41
CA PRO A 160 -6.59 -14.02 2.82
C PRO A 160 -5.57 -13.01 3.34
N GLU A 161 -4.82 -12.38 2.45
CA GLU A 161 -3.82 -11.36 2.80
C GLU A 161 -4.43 -9.95 2.98
N THR A 162 -5.70 -9.75 2.62
CA THR A 162 -6.36 -8.44 2.74
C THR A 162 -6.82 -8.16 4.17
N ASP A 163 -6.88 -6.88 4.51
CA ASP A 163 -7.37 -6.44 5.82
C ASP A 163 -8.83 -6.84 6.06
N LEU A 164 -9.66 -6.84 5.00
CA LEU A 164 -11.03 -7.31 5.10
C LEU A 164 -11.10 -8.78 5.51
N TYR A 165 -10.32 -9.65 4.85
CA TYR A 165 -10.33 -11.08 5.18
C TYR A 165 -9.90 -11.31 6.64
N LYS A 166 -8.82 -10.65 7.08
CA LYS A 166 -8.29 -10.73 8.44
C LYS A 166 -9.27 -10.20 9.49
N ALA A 167 -10.04 -9.15 9.16
CA ALA A 167 -11.04 -8.61 10.07
C ALA A 167 -12.12 -9.64 10.48
N PHE A 168 -12.41 -10.61 9.61
CA PHE A 168 -13.35 -11.70 9.95
C PHE A 168 -12.82 -12.69 10.99
N GLU A 169 -11.54 -12.67 11.34
CA GLU A 169 -10.99 -13.47 12.47
C GLU A 169 -11.43 -12.92 13.83
N ASP A 170 -11.72 -11.62 13.91
CA ASP A 170 -12.13 -10.92 15.14
C ASP A 170 -13.65 -10.79 15.28
N ILE A 171 -14.42 -10.85 14.19
CA ILE A 171 -15.89 -10.74 14.18
C ILE A 171 -16.53 -12.00 14.75
N LYS A 172 -17.58 -11.83 15.57
CA LYS A 172 -18.28 -12.90 16.29
C LYS A 172 -19.78 -12.88 16.02
N ALA A 173 -20.41 -14.03 16.27
CA ALA A 173 -21.86 -14.10 16.28
C ALA A 173 -22.45 -13.14 17.32
N GLY A 174 -23.40 -12.32 16.90
CA GLY A 174 -24.03 -11.26 17.69
C GLY A 174 -23.52 -9.85 17.34
N ASP A 175 -22.36 -9.73 16.69
CA ASP A 175 -21.86 -8.44 16.23
C ASP A 175 -22.82 -7.86 15.18
N VAL A 176 -23.01 -6.55 15.19
CA VAL A 176 -23.83 -5.85 14.23
C VAL A 176 -22.91 -5.01 13.34
N ILE A 177 -22.92 -5.29 12.05
CA ILE A 177 -22.03 -4.64 11.08
C ILE A 177 -22.80 -4.11 9.87
N THR A 178 -22.21 -3.15 9.18
CA THR A 178 -22.59 -2.72 7.84
C THR A 178 -21.68 -3.41 6.84
N VAL A 179 -22.24 -3.93 5.77
CA VAL A 179 -21.54 -4.68 4.74
C VAL A 179 -21.66 -3.96 3.40
N GLU A 180 -20.55 -3.78 2.70
CA GLU A 180 -20.56 -3.43 1.28
C GLU A 180 -20.07 -4.63 0.46
N GLY A 181 -20.66 -4.79 -0.73
CA GLY A 181 -20.27 -5.89 -1.62
C GLY A 181 -21.08 -5.90 -2.90
N PHE A 182 -20.66 -6.72 -3.84
CA PHE A 182 -21.38 -6.92 -5.09
C PHE A 182 -22.56 -7.86 -4.88
N VAL A 183 -23.75 -7.42 -5.31
CA VAL A 183 -25.00 -8.20 -5.18
C VAL A 183 -24.93 -9.38 -6.15
N TYR A 184 -24.51 -10.53 -5.67
CA TYR A 184 -24.37 -11.77 -6.43
C TYR A 184 -25.49 -12.76 -6.09
N TRP A 185 -25.86 -13.65 -7.02
CA TRP A 185 -26.86 -14.71 -6.84
C TRP A 185 -26.22 -16.09 -6.90
N TYR A 186 -26.59 -16.94 -5.97
CA TYR A 186 -26.21 -18.35 -5.96
C TYR A 186 -27.37 -19.21 -5.45
N ALA A 187 -27.66 -20.34 -6.13
CA ALA A 187 -28.80 -21.21 -5.83
C ALA A 187 -30.16 -20.44 -5.78
N ASN A 188 -30.31 -19.44 -6.66
CA ASN A 188 -31.46 -18.53 -6.74
C ASN A 188 -31.71 -17.73 -5.44
N LYS A 189 -30.65 -17.46 -4.67
CA LYS A 189 -30.67 -16.60 -3.48
C LYS A 189 -29.58 -15.58 -3.55
N ILE A 190 -29.77 -14.47 -2.87
CA ILE A 190 -28.70 -13.49 -2.70
C ILE A 190 -27.51 -14.13 -1.98
N ASN A 191 -26.33 -13.88 -2.51
CA ASN A 191 -25.04 -14.24 -1.92
C ASN A 191 -24.04 -13.12 -2.23
N THR A 192 -24.21 -11.96 -1.56
CA THR A 192 -23.36 -10.80 -1.80
C THR A 192 -21.89 -11.14 -1.58
N HIS A 193 -21.03 -10.81 -2.56
CA HIS A 193 -19.60 -10.92 -2.43
C HIS A 193 -19.06 -9.69 -1.68
N ILE A 194 -18.71 -9.88 -0.42
CA ILE A 194 -18.31 -8.82 0.50
C ILE A 194 -16.97 -8.22 0.06
N THR A 195 -16.91 -6.89 -0.04
CA THR A 195 -15.69 -6.14 -0.36
C THR A 195 -15.27 -5.19 0.75
N LYS A 196 -16.20 -4.85 1.67
CA LYS A 196 -15.94 -3.98 2.81
C LYS A 196 -16.90 -4.28 3.95
N ILE A 197 -16.46 -4.07 5.17
CA ILE A 197 -17.29 -4.06 6.38
C ILE A 197 -17.00 -2.81 7.18
N SER A 198 -18.02 -2.36 7.94
CA SER A 198 -17.87 -1.31 8.94
C SER A 198 -18.76 -1.61 10.13
N GLU A 199 -18.45 -1.06 11.30
CA GLU A 199 -19.33 -1.17 12.46
C GLU A 199 -20.71 -0.56 12.18
N ALA A 200 -21.74 -1.17 12.75
CA ALA A 200 -23.06 -0.58 12.72
C ALA A 200 -23.08 0.69 13.58
N LYS A 201 -23.55 1.76 13.02
CA LYS A 201 -23.74 3.01 13.76
C LYS A 201 -25.11 3.01 14.43
N SER A 202 -25.19 3.65 15.60
CA SER A 202 -26.44 3.83 16.33
C SER A 202 -27.46 4.63 15.48
N GLU A 203 -28.75 4.48 15.79
CA GLU A 203 -29.81 5.24 15.10
C GLU A 203 -29.55 6.75 15.21
N GLY A 204 -29.67 7.47 14.07
CA GLY A 204 -29.43 8.91 13.98
C GLY A 204 -27.96 9.31 13.94
N VAL A 205 -27.03 8.36 13.76
CA VAL A 205 -25.60 8.61 13.54
C VAL A 205 -25.27 8.54 12.07
N MET A 206 -24.55 9.55 11.57
CA MET A 206 -24.09 9.62 10.18
C MET A 206 -22.91 8.69 9.92
N SER A 207 -22.89 8.05 8.76
CA SER A 207 -21.66 7.47 8.20
C SER A 207 -20.70 8.58 7.78
N TYR A 208 -19.43 8.24 7.53
CA TYR A 208 -18.45 9.22 7.03
C TYR A 208 -18.90 9.85 5.70
N VAL A 209 -19.49 9.07 4.81
CA VAL A 209 -20.02 9.59 3.52
C VAL A 209 -21.16 10.58 3.77
N GLU A 210 -22.14 10.22 4.62
CA GLU A 210 -23.25 11.12 4.96
C GLU A 210 -22.76 12.42 5.61
N TYR A 211 -21.74 12.34 6.49
CA TYR A 211 -21.10 13.52 7.07
C TYR A 211 -20.40 14.38 6.01
N MET A 212 -19.66 13.77 5.09
CA MET A 212 -18.97 14.52 4.03
C MET A 212 -19.94 15.14 3.02
N GLU A 213 -21.09 14.51 2.76
CA GLU A 213 -22.15 15.02 1.87
C GLU A 213 -23.08 16.04 2.53
N ALA A 214 -23.15 16.12 3.87
CA ALA A 214 -23.93 17.12 4.58
C ALA A 214 -23.53 18.54 4.18
N ASP A 215 -24.48 19.46 4.15
CA ASP A 215 -24.19 20.88 3.89
C ASP A 215 -23.45 21.53 5.09
N VAL A 216 -22.76 22.65 4.83
CA VAL A 216 -22.20 23.48 5.90
C VAL A 216 -23.35 24.03 6.74
N ASP A 217 -23.16 24.11 8.05
CA ASP A 217 -24.13 24.47 9.08
C ASP A 217 -25.21 23.39 9.36
N ASP A 218 -25.17 22.22 8.70
CA ASP A 218 -26.05 21.12 9.07
C ASP A 218 -25.66 20.51 10.42
N ASP A 219 -26.66 20.15 11.21
CA ASP A 219 -26.49 19.38 12.44
C ASP A 219 -25.97 17.97 12.10
N VAL A 220 -24.88 17.57 12.74
CA VAL A 220 -24.25 16.28 12.55
C VAL A 220 -24.13 15.51 13.85
N VAL A 221 -24.29 14.20 13.74
CA VAL A 221 -24.02 13.26 14.85
C VAL A 221 -23.13 12.15 14.32
N ILE A 222 -21.95 11.98 14.90
CA ILE A 222 -21.01 10.93 14.51
C ILE A 222 -20.67 10.01 15.68
N GLU A 223 -20.30 8.79 15.37
CA GLU A 223 -19.59 7.87 16.26
C GLU A 223 -18.23 7.54 15.65
N ALA A 224 -17.17 7.77 16.40
CA ALA A 224 -15.81 7.52 15.97
C ALA A 224 -14.89 7.26 17.17
N TYR A 225 -13.64 6.91 16.90
CA TYR A 225 -12.65 6.60 17.93
C TYR A 225 -11.65 7.73 18.04
N VAL A 226 -11.33 8.11 19.26
CA VAL A 226 -10.30 9.12 19.54
C VAL A 226 -8.96 8.60 19.00
N GLN A 227 -8.32 9.34 18.13
CA GLN A 227 -6.98 9.05 17.63
C GLN A 227 -5.92 9.85 18.37
N ALA A 228 -6.22 11.12 18.61
CA ALA A 228 -5.43 12.04 19.43
C ALA A 228 -6.31 13.21 19.88
N HIS A 229 -5.79 13.99 20.80
CA HIS A 229 -6.44 15.21 21.22
C HIS A 229 -5.43 16.28 21.63
N GLN A 230 -5.81 17.53 21.49
CA GLN A 230 -5.07 18.64 22.09
C GLN A 230 -5.29 18.69 23.61
N SER A 231 -4.45 19.42 24.31
CA SER A 231 -4.59 19.61 25.76
C SER A 231 -5.94 20.23 26.10
N TRP A 232 -6.65 19.67 27.10
CA TRP A 232 -7.87 20.26 27.61
C TRP A 232 -7.60 21.65 28.21
N TRP A 233 -8.45 22.60 27.91
CA TRP A 233 -8.40 23.93 28.50
C TRP A 233 -9.78 24.58 28.50
N ASN A 234 -10.09 25.34 29.51
CA ASN A 234 -11.30 26.19 29.61
C ASN A 234 -12.62 25.45 29.24
N ASN A 235 -12.79 24.21 29.72
CA ASN A 235 -13.91 23.31 29.42
C ASN A 235 -14.07 22.96 27.93
N LYS A 236 -12.99 22.90 27.20
CA LYS A 236 -12.94 22.52 25.78
C LYS A 236 -11.80 21.57 25.49
N ILE A 237 -11.97 20.77 24.46
CA ILE A 237 -10.96 19.86 23.91
C ILE A 237 -11.10 19.77 22.40
N THR A 238 -9.99 19.71 21.68
CA THR A 238 -9.97 19.46 20.23
C THR A 238 -9.55 18.01 19.98
N LEU A 239 -10.32 17.29 19.15
CA LEU A 239 -10.14 15.86 18.92
C LEU A 239 -9.84 15.55 17.45
N TYR A 240 -8.88 14.67 17.21
CA TYR A 240 -8.73 13.89 15.99
C TYR A 240 -9.43 12.57 16.19
N LEU A 241 -10.36 12.25 15.32
CA LEU A 241 -11.22 11.07 15.40
C LEU A 241 -11.15 10.28 14.11
N ALA A 242 -11.31 8.97 14.18
CA ALA A 242 -11.47 8.13 13.00
C ALA A 242 -12.43 6.99 13.27
N ASP A 243 -13.12 6.56 12.23
CA ASP A 243 -13.77 5.26 12.17
C ASP A 243 -13.14 4.43 11.04
N PHE A 244 -13.75 3.29 10.67
CA PHE A 244 -13.22 2.45 9.61
C PHE A 244 -13.35 3.07 8.20
N ASP A 245 -14.17 4.12 8.05
CA ASP A 245 -14.53 4.72 6.77
C ASP A 245 -13.79 6.02 6.51
N GLY A 246 -13.42 6.76 7.58
CA GLY A 246 -12.74 8.04 7.44
C GLY A 246 -12.34 8.67 8.76
N ALA A 247 -11.99 9.95 8.70
CA ALA A 247 -11.54 10.67 9.88
C ALA A 247 -12.25 12.03 10.01
N TYR A 248 -12.38 12.50 11.25
CA TYR A 248 -13.11 13.70 11.60
C TYR A 248 -12.26 14.57 12.53
N PHE A 249 -12.52 15.86 12.51
CA PHE A 249 -11.91 16.84 13.40
C PHE A 249 -12.99 17.57 14.18
N ALA A 250 -12.98 17.48 15.50
CA ALA A 250 -13.90 18.21 16.36
C ALA A 250 -13.14 19.33 17.06
N TYR A 251 -13.36 20.56 16.60
CA TYR A 251 -12.66 21.74 17.08
C TYR A 251 -13.30 22.30 18.35
N GLU A 252 -12.47 22.50 19.39
CA GLU A 252 -12.87 23.09 20.68
C GLU A 252 -14.21 22.56 21.23
N MET A 253 -14.45 21.24 21.11
CA MET A 253 -15.66 20.58 21.63
C MET A 253 -15.82 20.85 23.14
N ALA A 254 -17.03 21.18 23.56
CA ALA A 254 -17.35 21.34 24.98
C ALA A 254 -17.13 20.04 25.74
N CYS A 255 -16.29 20.07 26.77
CA CYS A 255 -15.88 18.88 27.52
C CYS A 255 -15.48 19.22 28.96
N SER A 256 -16.00 18.47 29.93
CA SER A 256 -15.54 18.58 31.32
C SER A 256 -14.10 18.02 31.47
N GLU A 257 -13.37 18.47 32.49
CA GLU A 257 -12.04 17.91 32.78
C GLU A 257 -12.10 16.41 33.12
N GLU A 258 -13.17 15.96 33.78
CA GLU A 258 -13.41 14.55 34.10
C GLU A 258 -13.61 13.69 32.83
N ASP A 259 -14.39 14.19 31.85
CA ASP A 259 -14.62 13.47 30.61
C ASP A 259 -13.38 13.54 29.70
N ALA A 260 -12.67 14.67 29.68
CA ALA A 260 -11.42 14.80 28.93
C ALA A 260 -10.38 13.75 29.35
N ALA A 261 -10.31 13.41 30.64
CA ALA A 261 -9.42 12.39 31.14
C ALA A 261 -9.76 10.95 30.67
N LYS A 262 -10.99 10.72 30.15
CA LYS A 262 -11.43 9.46 29.58
C LYS A 262 -11.23 9.37 28.07
N LEU A 263 -10.99 10.51 27.38
CA LEU A 263 -10.82 10.58 25.94
C LEU A 263 -9.41 10.15 25.50
N VAL A 264 -8.99 8.98 25.96
CA VAL A 264 -7.68 8.41 25.57
C VAL A 264 -7.74 7.82 24.15
N PRO A 265 -6.60 7.79 23.42
CA PRO A 265 -6.55 7.19 22.08
C PRO A 265 -7.16 5.77 22.06
N GLY A 266 -7.98 5.53 21.04
CA GLY A 266 -8.70 4.28 20.81
C GLY A 266 -10.14 4.25 21.34
N VAL A 267 -10.49 5.06 22.32
CA VAL A 267 -11.84 5.06 22.95
C VAL A 267 -12.91 5.56 21.95
N LYS A 268 -14.04 4.85 21.89
CA LYS A 268 -15.19 5.22 21.07
C LYS A 268 -16.01 6.35 21.71
N VAL A 269 -16.34 7.35 20.92
CA VAL A 269 -17.16 8.48 21.33
C VAL A 269 -18.31 8.73 20.37
N LYS A 270 -19.43 9.24 20.90
CA LYS A 270 -20.50 9.83 20.12
C LYS A 270 -20.50 11.33 20.34
N ILE A 271 -20.46 12.10 19.25
CA ILE A 271 -20.40 13.55 19.27
C ILE A 271 -21.53 14.11 18.41
N SER A 272 -22.17 15.17 18.87
CA SER A 272 -23.08 15.99 18.10
C SER A 272 -22.51 17.40 17.96
N GLY A 273 -22.78 18.06 16.85
CA GLY A 273 -22.37 19.42 16.55
C GLY A 273 -22.91 19.83 15.20
N TYR A 274 -22.30 20.82 14.55
CA TYR A 274 -22.62 21.13 13.15
C TYR A 274 -21.37 21.08 12.28
N LYS A 275 -21.55 20.73 11.00
CA LYS A 275 -20.46 20.71 10.02
C LYS A 275 -20.03 22.10 9.64
N ALA A 276 -18.73 22.36 9.67
CA ALA A 276 -18.13 23.60 9.21
C ALA A 276 -16.97 23.33 8.25
N ILE A 277 -16.60 24.35 7.50
CA ILE A 277 -15.38 24.36 6.70
C ILE A 277 -14.63 25.65 7.03
N TRP A 278 -13.42 25.52 7.59
CA TRP A 278 -12.57 26.63 7.91
C TRP A 278 -11.24 26.54 7.17
N GLU A 279 -10.94 27.52 6.30
CA GLU A 279 -9.73 27.56 5.48
C GLU A 279 -9.45 26.25 4.70
N GLY A 280 -10.52 25.49 4.37
CA GLY A 280 -10.45 24.22 3.66
C GLY A 280 -10.53 22.97 4.56
N GLU A 281 -10.39 23.12 5.89
CA GLU A 281 -10.57 22.05 6.85
C GLU A 281 -12.06 21.78 7.10
N VAL A 282 -12.46 20.51 6.98
CA VAL A 282 -13.82 20.06 7.33
C VAL A 282 -13.84 19.67 8.80
N GLU A 283 -14.61 20.40 9.60
CA GLU A 283 -14.61 20.25 11.05
C GLU A 283 -16.02 20.18 11.64
N ILE A 284 -16.11 19.66 12.86
CA ILE A 284 -17.32 19.69 13.69
C ILE A 284 -17.16 20.84 14.69
N MET A 285 -18.04 21.82 14.58
CA MET A 285 -18.08 22.98 15.45
C MET A 285 -19.19 22.87 16.50
N ASP A 286 -19.04 23.64 17.61
CA ASP A 286 -19.93 23.61 18.77
C ASP A 286 -20.23 22.18 19.24
N GLY A 287 -19.22 21.32 19.11
CA GLY A 287 -19.31 19.90 19.44
C GLY A 287 -19.70 19.68 20.91
N THR A 288 -20.53 18.68 21.13
CA THR A 288 -20.93 18.20 22.44
C THR A 288 -20.70 16.69 22.54
N LEU A 289 -20.05 16.25 23.60
CA LEU A 289 -19.86 14.84 23.90
C LEU A 289 -21.18 14.21 24.36
N VAL A 290 -21.71 13.28 23.58
CA VAL A 290 -22.98 12.58 23.89
C VAL A 290 -22.74 11.32 24.73
N SER A 291 -21.71 10.53 24.37
CA SER A 291 -21.33 9.35 25.14
C SER A 291 -19.87 8.95 24.91
N ILE A 292 -19.32 8.21 25.87
CA ILE A 292 -18.01 7.55 25.81
C ILE A 292 -18.25 6.05 25.99
N ASP A 293 -17.65 5.22 25.16
CA ASP A 293 -17.63 3.77 25.28
C ASP A 293 -16.17 3.28 25.39
N GLU A 294 -15.75 2.96 26.60
CA GLU A 294 -14.41 2.48 26.91
C GLU A 294 -14.24 0.97 26.63
N SER A 295 -15.33 0.27 26.27
CA SER A 295 -15.28 -1.18 26.01
C SER A 295 -14.74 -1.53 24.63
N MET A 296 -14.73 -0.57 23.70
CA MET A 296 -14.27 -0.73 22.32
C MET A 296 -13.07 0.16 22.06
N ILE A 297 -12.02 -0.42 21.49
CA ILE A 297 -10.78 0.31 21.18
C ILE A 297 -10.43 0.09 19.71
N TYR A 298 -10.21 1.22 19.00
CA TYR A 298 -9.71 1.21 17.61
C TYR A 298 -8.73 2.36 17.36
N MET A 299 -7.58 2.04 16.79
CA MET A 299 -6.61 2.99 16.27
C MET A 299 -6.50 2.81 14.76
N ALA A 300 -6.79 3.87 14.01
CA ALA A 300 -6.64 3.85 12.56
C ALA A 300 -5.14 3.71 12.19
N PRO A 301 -4.79 2.82 11.27
CA PRO A 301 -3.42 2.71 10.80
C PRO A 301 -3.01 3.96 10.02
N SER A 302 -1.74 4.32 10.14
CA SER A 302 -1.14 5.38 9.33
C SER A 302 -1.13 4.99 7.85
N LYS A 303 -1.53 5.92 6.97
CA LYS A 303 -1.53 5.72 5.51
C LYS A 303 -0.33 6.37 4.87
N ASP A 304 0.42 5.62 4.06
CA ASP A 304 1.48 6.19 3.23
C ASP A 304 0.86 7.00 2.08
N LEU A 305 0.89 8.31 2.20
CA LEU A 305 0.36 9.26 1.23
C LEU A 305 1.47 10.00 0.46
N THR A 306 2.70 9.47 0.49
CA THR A 306 3.86 10.07 -0.17
C THR A 306 3.62 10.36 -1.66
N ASN A 307 2.96 9.43 -2.36
CA ASN A 307 2.73 9.54 -3.81
C ASN A 307 1.55 10.44 -4.19
N VAL A 308 0.68 10.79 -3.24
CA VAL A 308 -0.44 11.71 -3.47
C VAL A 308 -0.18 13.10 -2.90
N LEU A 309 0.93 13.30 -2.21
CA LEU A 309 1.35 14.61 -1.72
C LEU A 309 1.51 15.59 -2.89
N GLY A 310 0.86 16.75 -2.81
CA GLY A 310 0.86 17.77 -3.86
C GLY A 310 -0.13 17.53 -5.00
N THR A 311 -0.97 16.50 -4.92
CA THR A 311 -2.07 16.27 -5.86
C THR A 311 -3.41 16.69 -5.27
N GLU A 312 -4.40 16.96 -6.12
CA GLU A 312 -5.77 17.27 -5.69
C GLU A 312 -6.44 16.11 -4.93
N LEU A 313 -5.92 14.89 -5.06
CA LEU A 313 -6.47 13.70 -4.37
C LEU A 313 -6.20 13.73 -2.87
N LEU A 314 -5.19 14.47 -2.40
CA LEU A 314 -4.80 14.50 -0.99
C LEU A 314 -5.93 14.98 -0.08
N ILE A 315 -6.79 15.89 -0.54
CA ILE A 315 -7.94 16.43 0.21
C ILE A 315 -8.92 15.33 0.69
N ASN A 316 -9.01 14.22 -0.06
CA ASN A 316 -9.89 13.09 0.30
C ASN A 316 -9.45 12.33 1.55
N TYR A 317 -8.27 12.63 2.06
CA TYR A 317 -7.68 12.00 3.25
C TYR A 317 -7.64 12.94 4.46
N GLN A 318 -8.38 14.07 4.42
CA GLN A 318 -8.42 15.00 5.55
C GLN A 318 -8.62 14.30 6.89
N ASN A 319 -7.96 14.81 7.92
CA ASN A 319 -7.98 14.33 9.30
C ASN A 319 -7.43 12.93 9.55
N GLN A 320 -7.10 12.15 8.49
CA GLN A 320 -6.50 10.83 8.65
C GLN A 320 -5.03 10.94 9.09
N LEU A 321 -4.58 9.93 9.82
CA LEU A 321 -3.16 9.78 10.15
C LEU A 321 -2.40 9.40 8.88
N ALA A 322 -1.55 10.31 8.41
CA ALA A 322 -0.77 10.20 7.18
C ALA A 322 0.71 9.99 7.46
N TYR A 323 1.37 9.28 6.57
CA TYR A 323 2.82 9.08 6.57
C TYR A 323 3.41 9.57 5.25
N PHE A 324 4.49 10.35 5.34
CA PHE A 324 5.21 10.89 4.19
C PHE A 324 6.68 10.54 4.29
N ARG A 325 7.23 10.00 3.22
CA ARG A 325 8.64 9.59 3.14
C ARG A 325 9.49 10.62 2.43
N ASN A 326 10.74 10.71 2.89
CA ASN A 326 11.81 11.46 2.22
C ASN A 326 11.45 12.92 1.96
N LEU A 327 10.93 13.59 2.97
CA LEU A 327 10.77 15.03 2.95
C LEU A 327 12.09 15.69 3.35
N ARG A 328 12.58 16.65 2.55
CA ARG A 328 13.78 17.43 2.89
C ARG A 328 13.38 18.67 3.68
N ILE A 329 13.95 18.88 4.84
CA ILE A 329 13.72 20.08 5.65
C ILE A 329 14.30 21.29 4.93
N LYS A 330 13.46 22.27 4.60
CA LYS A 330 13.83 23.57 4.04
C LYS A 330 13.96 24.65 5.10
N SER A 331 13.05 24.66 6.09
CA SER A 331 13.14 25.58 7.23
C SER A 331 12.48 24.98 8.47
N ILE A 332 12.96 25.38 9.63
CA ILE A 332 12.37 25.11 10.95
C ILE A 332 12.25 26.46 11.65
N THR A 333 11.05 26.85 12.07
CA THR A 333 10.78 28.09 12.77
C THR A 333 9.87 27.87 13.96
N TYR A 334 10.21 28.47 15.08
CA TYR A 334 9.37 28.47 16.28
C TYR A 334 8.47 29.69 16.26
N LYS A 335 7.20 29.54 16.53
CA LYS A 335 6.17 30.59 16.46
C LYS A 335 6.56 31.90 17.16
N ASN A 336 7.16 31.80 18.33
CA ASN A 336 7.64 32.95 19.11
C ASN A 336 9.16 33.14 19.03
N GLY A 337 9.83 32.54 18.06
CA GLY A 337 11.28 32.62 17.85
C GLY A 337 12.13 31.77 18.81
N THR A 338 11.52 31.07 19.75
CA THR A 338 12.18 30.20 20.73
C THR A 338 11.37 28.90 20.94
N PRO A 339 12.01 27.79 21.35
CA PRO A 339 11.31 26.57 21.74
C PRO A 339 10.24 26.83 22.84
N GLY A 340 9.13 26.09 22.80
CA GLY A 340 8.05 26.15 23.78
C GLY A 340 6.66 26.49 23.21
N ASP A 341 6.60 26.79 21.92
CA ASP A 341 5.36 27.04 21.18
C ASP A 341 5.33 26.19 19.89
N ASP A 342 4.37 26.42 19.00
CA ASP A 342 4.29 25.68 17.74
C ASP A 342 5.61 25.74 16.95
N ILE A 343 5.91 24.64 16.24
CA ILE A 343 7.05 24.60 15.32
C ILE A 343 6.49 24.52 13.89
N TYR A 344 6.81 25.49 13.06
CA TYR A 344 6.49 25.48 11.64
C TYR A 344 7.68 24.94 10.87
N VAL A 345 7.41 23.93 10.05
CA VAL A 345 8.43 23.24 9.27
C VAL A 345 8.04 23.26 7.81
N THR A 346 8.87 23.89 6.99
CA THR A 346 8.73 23.77 5.54
C THR A 346 9.56 22.58 5.07
N PHE A 347 8.93 21.66 4.39
CA PHE A 347 9.56 20.55 3.70
C PHE A 347 9.55 20.77 2.19
N THR A 348 10.54 20.22 1.49
CA THR A 348 10.56 20.15 0.04
C THR A 348 10.55 18.70 -0.41
N LYS A 349 9.72 18.38 -1.40
CA LYS A 349 9.72 17.11 -2.11
C LYS A 349 9.41 17.33 -3.59
N GLY A 350 10.24 16.77 -4.50
CA GLY A 350 10.08 16.97 -5.93
C GLY A 350 10.10 18.45 -6.37
N GLY A 351 10.80 19.32 -5.63
CA GLY A 351 10.88 20.76 -5.91
C GLY A 351 9.66 21.57 -5.44
N VAL A 352 8.69 20.95 -4.79
CA VAL A 352 7.49 21.61 -4.20
C VAL A 352 7.65 21.72 -2.70
N ASP A 353 7.24 22.86 -2.13
CA ASP A 353 7.30 23.12 -0.70
C ASP A 353 5.97 22.83 -0.01
N TYR A 354 6.04 22.27 1.19
CA TYR A 354 4.90 21.91 2.04
C TYR A 354 5.15 22.40 3.46
N ASP A 355 4.21 23.15 4.01
CA ASP A 355 4.29 23.71 5.36
C ASP A 355 3.48 22.84 6.33
N PHE A 356 4.17 22.19 7.26
CA PHE A 356 3.58 21.37 8.33
C PHE A 356 3.81 22.01 9.70
N CYS A 357 3.07 21.56 10.69
CA CYS A 357 3.13 22.13 12.04
C CYS A 357 3.30 21.04 13.10
N VAL A 358 4.20 21.27 14.05
CA VAL A 358 4.13 20.61 15.36
C VAL A 358 3.29 21.50 16.25
N GLU A 359 2.05 21.13 16.45
CA GLU A 359 1.09 21.90 17.21
C GLU A 359 1.29 21.64 18.71
N ARG A 360 1.63 22.66 19.49
CA ARG A 360 2.07 22.53 20.89
C ARG A 360 1.04 21.89 21.82
N TYR A 361 -0.24 22.06 21.54
CA TYR A 361 -1.30 21.48 22.37
C TYR A 361 -1.61 20.04 22.04
N LEU A 362 -1.22 19.58 20.85
CA LEU A 362 -1.26 18.17 20.44
C LEU A 362 0.03 17.45 20.88
N THR A 363 1.18 18.06 20.60
CA THR A 363 2.49 17.48 20.85
C THR A 363 3.37 18.47 21.62
N GLY A 364 3.22 18.49 22.93
CA GLY A 364 3.82 19.51 23.80
C GLY A 364 5.36 19.48 23.84
N PRO A 365 5.98 20.55 24.35
CA PRO A 365 7.44 20.70 24.40
C PRO A 365 8.20 19.61 25.20
N GLU A 366 7.48 18.91 26.06
CA GLU A 366 8.07 17.82 26.88
C GLU A 366 8.13 16.47 26.14
N THR A 367 7.53 16.36 24.97
CA THR A 367 7.49 15.11 24.20
C THR A 367 8.82 14.84 23.48
N ASP A 368 9.08 13.58 23.17
CA ASP A 368 10.26 13.18 22.40
C ASP A 368 10.23 13.74 20.98
N LEU A 369 9.04 13.86 20.38
CA LEU A 369 8.88 14.51 19.07
C LEU A 369 9.37 15.95 19.10
N TYR A 370 8.90 16.75 20.06
CA TYR A 370 9.29 18.15 20.14
C TYR A 370 10.79 18.30 20.32
N LYS A 371 11.38 17.48 21.19
CA LYS A 371 12.84 17.45 21.45
C LYS A 371 13.65 16.97 20.23
N ALA A 372 13.10 16.13 19.36
CA ALA A 372 13.78 15.70 18.14
C ALA A 372 14.14 16.89 17.24
N PHE A 373 13.31 17.94 17.22
CA PHE A 373 13.58 19.16 16.44
C PHE A 373 14.80 19.96 16.91
N GLU A 374 15.30 19.74 18.12
CA GLU A 374 16.54 20.35 18.61
C GLU A 374 17.78 19.81 17.86
N THR A 375 17.69 18.63 17.27
CA THR A 375 18.78 17.94 16.57
C THR A 375 18.65 17.94 15.06
N LEU A 376 17.47 18.26 14.53
CA LEU A 376 17.22 18.35 13.10
C LEU A 376 17.74 19.67 12.55
N VAL A 377 18.27 19.63 11.34
CA VAL A 377 18.81 20.81 10.64
C VAL A 377 18.26 20.91 9.23
N VAL A 378 18.28 22.11 8.68
CA VAL A 378 17.95 22.37 7.27
C VAL A 378 18.79 21.48 6.36
N GLY A 379 18.13 20.81 5.41
CA GLY A 379 18.74 19.86 4.49
C GLY A 379 18.68 18.40 4.94
N ASP A 380 18.33 18.11 6.19
CA ASP A 380 18.04 16.73 6.61
C ASP A 380 16.85 16.16 5.83
N VAL A 381 16.91 14.86 5.51
CA VAL A 381 15.78 14.12 4.93
C VAL A 381 15.12 13.31 6.03
N VAL A 382 13.82 13.44 6.14
CA VAL A 382 13.01 12.85 7.21
C VAL A 382 11.80 12.13 6.66
N ASN A 383 11.31 11.15 7.42
CA ASN A 383 9.95 10.64 7.29
C ASN A 383 9.09 11.30 8.36
N VAL A 384 7.88 11.67 8.00
CA VAL A 384 6.94 12.39 8.87
C VAL A 384 5.63 11.64 8.95
N GLU A 385 5.12 11.50 10.17
CA GLU A 385 3.75 11.05 10.42
C GLU A 385 2.96 12.16 11.11
N GLY A 386 1.68 12.30 10.77
CA GLY A 386 0.83 13.30 11.39
C GLY A 386 -0.59 13.28 10.85
N PHE A 387 -1.47 13.98 11.53
CA PHE A 387 -2.86 14.15 11.07
C PHE A 387 -2.91 15.16 9.94
N LEU A 388 -3.59 14.78 8.86
CA LEU A 388 -3.67 15.56 7.63
C LEU A 388 -4.66 16.72 7.82
N TYR A 389 -4.19 17.81 8.38
CA TYR A 389 -4.96 19.03 8.61
C TYR A 389 -4.87 19.98 7.40
N TRP A 390 -5.87 20.83 7.22
CA TRP A 390 -5.93 21.82 6.14
C TRP A 390 -5.97 23.26 6.68
N TYR A 391 -5.11 24.11 6.13
CA TYR A 391 -5.14 25.54 6.36
C TYR A 391 -4.77 26.23 5.04
N THR A 392 -5.78 26.55 4.23
CA THR A 392 -5.66 26.97 2.82
C THR A 392 -4.97 25.94 1.91
N ASN A 393 -3.99 25.22 2.42
CA ASN A 393 -3.29 24.07 1.83
C ASN A 393 -3.12 23.00 2.91
N VAL A 394 -2.58 21.84 2.50
CA VAL A 394 -2.20 20.80 3.47
C VAL A 394 -1.23 21.40 4.51
N ASN A 395 -1.56 21.22 5.78
CA ASN A 395 -0.76 21.61 6.92
C ASN A 395 -0.79 20.48 7.96
N THR A 396 -0.08 19.38 7.67
CA THR A 396 -0.08 18.20 8.54
C THR A 396 0.37 18.55 9.96
N HIS A 397 -0.44 18.18 10.95
CA HIS A 397 -0.06 18.28 12.36
C HIS A 397 0.82 17.07 12.73
N ILE A 398 2.11 17.31 12.83
CA ILE A 398 3.14 16.27 12.98
C ILE A 398 2.99 15.57 14.34
N THR A 399 2.96 14.24 14.34
CA THR A 399 2.94 13.39 15.54
C THR A 399 4.20 12.55 15.70
N ALA A 400 4.91 12.28 14.59
CA ALA A 400 6.21 11.63 14.63
C ALA A 400 7.11 12.12 13.49
N ILE A 401 8.40 12.12 13.74
CA ILE A 401 9.43 12.47 12.75
C ILE A 401 10.64 11.56 12.93
N ASN A 402 11.17 11.06 11.82
CA ASN A 402 12.34 10.21 11.84
C ASN A 402 13.35 10.68 10.79
N LYS A 403 14.57 10.99 11.23
CA LYS A 403 15.65 11.35 10.32
C LYS A 403 16.13 10.13 9.56
N VAL A 404 16.06 10.20 8.23
CA VAL A 404 16.48 9.13 7.31
C VAL A 404 17.89 9.39 6.81
N LYS A 405 18.16 10.64 6.37
CA LYS A 405 19.46 11.04 5.80
C LYS A 405 19.91 12.39 6.35
N SER A 406 21.21 12.58 6.45
CA SER A 406 21.82 13.84 6.88
C SER A 406 21.83 14.87 5.75
N ALA A 407 21.90 16.13 6.12
CA ALA A 407 22.05 17.23 5.17
C ALA A 407 23.21 16.98 4.18
N GLY A 408 22.96 17.32 2.91
CA GLY A 408 23.91 17.14 1.81
C GLY A 408 24.01 15.72 1.27
N THR A 409 23.03 14.85 1.58
CA THR A 409 22.89 13.53 0.93
C THR A 409 21.68 13.51 0.02
N MET A 410 21.75 12.70 -1.05
CA MET A 410 20.69 12.52 -2.03
C MET A 410 19.67 11.47 -1.58
N THR A 411 18.41 11.66 -1.91
CA THR A 411 17.42 10.58 -1.92
C THR A 411 17.70 9.62 -3.09
N TYR A 412 17.06 8.44 -3.11
CA TYR A 412 17.19 7.52 -4.25
C TYR A 412 16.73 8.16 -5.56
N ASP A 413 15.61 8.89 -5.53
CA ASP A 413 15.10 9.60 -6.71
C ASP A 413 16.08 10.68 -7.21
N GLU A 414 16.68 11.46 -6.29
CA GLU A 414 17.70 12.46 -6.63
C GLU A 414 18.96 11.82 -7.24
N TYR A 415 19.40 10.67 -6.68
CA TYR A 415 20.51 9.89 -7.23
C TYR A 415 20.19 9.35 -8.63
N MET A 416 19.01 8.78 -8.82
CA MET A 416 18.61 8.25 -10.13
C MET A 416 18.44 9.36 -11.16
N ALA A 417 18.00 10.56 -10.77
CA ALA A 417 17.82 11.72 -11.65
C ALA A 417 19.13 12.48 -11.94
N ALA A 418 20.21 12.29 -11.16
CA ALA A 418 21.51 12.90 -11.41
C ALA A 418 22.07 12.46 -12.78
N ASP A 419 22.80 13.33 -13.46
CA ASP A 419 23.47 13.00 -14.72
C ASP A 419 24.68 12.08 -14.48
N VAL A 420 25.11 11.38 -15.54
CA VAL A 420 26.39 10.63 -15.51
C VAL A 420 27.52 11.62 -15.31
N ASP A 421 28.53 11.22 -14.53
CA ASP A 421 29.68 12.03 -14.08
C ASP A 421 29.34 13.10 -13.02
N ASP A 422 28.08 13.22 -12.59
CA ASP A 422 27.74 14.06 -11.44
C ASP A 422 28.32 13.50 -10.14
N GLU A 423 28.81 14.41 -9.28
CA GLU A 423 29.17 14.05 -7.92
C GLU A 423 27.92 13.69 -7.13
N VAL A 424 27.90 12.49 -6.55
CA VAL A 424 26.78 11.98 -5.76
C VAL A 424 27.20 11.68 -4.35
N VAL A 425 26.31 11.95 -3.41
CA VAL A 425 26.48 11.64 -1.99
C VAL A 425 25.24 10.96 -1.47
N ILE A 426 25.37 9.71 -1.05
CA ILE A 426 24.22 8.92 -0.52
C ILE A 426 24.50 8.44 0.90
N GLU A 427 23.45 8.17 1.66
CA GLU A 427 23.49 7.37 2.89
C GLU A 427 22.63 6.13 2.71
N ALA A 428 23.22 4.96 2.91
CA ALA A 428 22.54 3.68 2.77
C ALA A 428 23.16 2.62 3.68
N TYR A 429 22.56 1.45 3.71
CA TYR A 429 22.99 0.33 4.53
C TYR A 429 23.65 -0.73 3.64
N VAL A 430 24.79 -1.25 4.12
CA VAL A 430 25.47 -2.39 3.49
C VAL A 430 24.53 -3.59 3.44
N GLN A 431 24.38 -4.17 2.25
CA GLN A 431 23.62 -5.39 2.04
C GLN A 431 24.53 -6.59 1.85
N ALA A 432 25.55 -6.42 1.02
CA ALA A 432 26.61 -7.38 0.78
C ALA A 432 27.82 -6.66 0.19
N HIS A 433 28.95 -7.32 0.17
CA HIS A 433 30.14 -6.81 -0.50
C HIS A 433 30.99 -7.96 -1.08
N GLN A 434 31.75 -7.63 -2.12
CA GLN A 434 32.79 -8.51 -2.64
C GLN A 434 33.99 -8.59 -1.68
N SER A 435 34.84 -9.52 -1.86
CA SER A 435 36.10 -9.66 -1.10
C SER A 435 36.95 -8.40 -1.26
N TRP A 436 37.48 -7.88 -0.13
CA TRP A 436 38.42 -6.78 -0.15
C TRP A 436 39.71 -7.19 -0.92
N TRP A 437 40.22 -6.27 -1.75
CA TRP A 437 41.49 -6.44 -2.41
C TRP A 437 42.12 -5.08 -2.77
N SER A 438 43.41 -4.97 -2.67
CA SER A 438 44.16 -3.80 -3.15
C SER A 438 43.64 -2.43 -2.67
N ASN A 439 43.21 -2.34 -1.39
CA ASN A 439 42.58 -1.15 -0.78
C ASN A 439 41.24 -0.72 -1.41
N LYS A 440 40.50 -1.67 -1.96
CA LYS A 440 39.20 -1.46 -2.58
C LYS A 440 38.21 -2.54 -2.17
N ILE A 441 36.93 -2.20 -2.22
CA ILE A 441 35.81 -3.12 -1.98
C ILE A 441 34.60 -2.70 -2.83
N THR A 442 33.93 -3.65 -3.44
CA THR A 442 32.67 -3.42 -4.17
C THR A 442 31.51 -3.77 -3.25
N VAL A 443 30.53 -2.87 -3.13
CA VAL A 443 29.48 -2.97 -2.11
C VAL A 443 28.09 -2.79 -2.72
N TYR A 444 27.19 -3.72 -2.40
CA TYR A 444 25.75 -3.55 -2.57
C TYR A 444 25.18 -2.84 -1.37
N LEU A 445 24.47 -1.77 -1.60
CA LEU A 445 23.87 -0.88 -0.61
C LEU A 445 22.38 -0.75 -0.85
N ALA A 446 21.58 -0.58 0.19
CA ALA A 446 20.17 -0.25 0.06
C ALA A 446 19.69 0.65 1.19
N ASP A 447 18.65 1.39 0.92
CA ASP A 447 17.77 2.02 1.91
C ASP A 447 16.32 1.56 1.66
N LEU A 448 15.34 2.22 2.27
CA LEU A 448 13.92 1.84 2.12
C LEU A 448 13.35 2.17 0.73
N ASP A 449 14.03 3.00 -0.06
CA ASP A 449 13.51 3.53 -1.33
C ASP A 449 14.17 2.87 -2.54
N GLY A 450 15.40 2.36 -2.39
CA GLY A 450 16.11 1.74 -3.49
C GLY A 450 17.46 1.15 -3.11
N ALA A 451 18.20 0.74 -4.12
CA ALA A 451 19.50 0.12 -3.93
C ALA A 451 20.58 0.78 -4.81
N TYR A 452 21.80 0.69 -4.36
CA TYR A 452 22.96 1.33 -4.99
C TYR A 452 24.10 0.33 -5.10
N PHE A 453 24.97 0.55 -6.06
CA PHE A 453 26.17 -0.22 -6.27
C PHE A 453 27.41 0.69 -6.25
N ALA A 454 28.28 0.50 -5.28
CA ALA A 454 29.55 1.22 -5.21
C ALA A 454 30.67 0.30 -5.70
N TYR A 455 31.15 0.58 -6.91
CA TYR A 455 32.16 -0.23 -7.55
C TYR A 455 33.57 0.18 -7.10
N GLU A 456 34.36 -0.82 -6.67
CA GLU A 456 35.76 -0.62 -6.23
C GLU A 456 35.98 0.57 -5.28
N MET A 457 35.04 0.78 -4.35
CA MET A 457 35.10 1.86 -3.35
C MET A 457 36.39 1.77 -2.54
N ALA A 458 37.08 2.91 -2.36
CA ALA A 458 38.30 2.99 -1.56
C ALA A 458 38.04 2.54 -0.10
N CYS A 459 38.79 1.53 0.36
CA CYS A 459 38.53 0.88 1.64
C CYS A 459 39.82 0.25 2.22
N THR A 460 40.11 0.52 3.49
CA THR A 460 41.16 -0.20 4.20
C THR A 460 40.70 -1.61 4.58
N GLU A 461 41.63 -2.54 4.80
CA GLU A 461 41.27 -3.89 5.24
C GLU A 461 40.56 -3.90 6.60
N GLU A 462 40.97 -3.00 7.50
CA GLU A 462 40.32 -2.82 8.80
C GLU A 462 38.88 -2.34 8.69
N ASP A 463 38.58 -1.43 7.77
CA ASP A 463 37.23 -0.91 7.57
C ASP A 463 36.35 -1.90 6.78
N ALA A 464 36.93 -2.66 5.85
CA ALA A 464 36.23 -3.74 5.16
C ALA A 464 35.65 -4.76 6.14
N ALA A 465 36.37 -5.10 7.19
CA ALA A 465 35.88 -6.02 8.24
C ALA A 465 34.69 -5.47 9.04
N LYS A 466 34.41 -4.15 8.98
CA LYS A 466 33.28 -3.49 9.65
C LYS A 466 32.07 -3.30 8.74
N LEU A 467 32.22 -3.49 7.42
CA LEU A 467 31.15 -3.36 6.43
C LEU A 467 30.23 -4.60 6.41
N VAL A 468 29.69 -4.97 7.56
CA VAL A 468 28.76 -6.09 7.67
C VAL A 468 27.32 -5.67 7.24
N PRO A 469 26.47 -6.60 6.76
CA PRO A 469 25.10 -6.29 6.42
C PRO A 469 24.36 -5.54 7.54
N GLY A 470 23.64 -4.47 7.18
CA GLY A 470 22.96 -3.57 8.11
C GLY A 470 23.80 -2.39 8.61
N THR A 471 25.11 -2.33 8.32
CA THR A 471 25.94 -1.16 8.66
C THR A 471 25.56 0.04 7.80
N LYS A 472 25.27 1.18 8.43
CA LYS A 472 24.98 2.44 7.71
C LYS A 472 26.27 3.17 7.36
N ILE A 473 26.40 3.54 6.09
CA ILE A 473 27.54 4.34 5.60
C ILE A 473 27.06 5.51 4.75
N LYS A 474 27.85 6.56 4.71
CA LYS A 474 27.73 7.67 3.77
C LYS A 474 28.79 7.50 2.69
N VAL A 475 28.38 7.40 1.45
CA VAL A 475 29.23 7.21 0.28
C VAL A 475 29.24 8.46 -0.57
N SER A 476 30.41 8.89 -1.02
CA SER A 476 30.61 9.99 -1.98
C SER A 476 31.43 9.48 -3.16
N GLY A 477 31.01 9.81 -4.37
CA GLY A 477 31.66 9.39 -5.60
C GLY A 477 30.96 10.02 -6.81
N TYR A 478 31.12 9.43 -7.98
CA TYR A 478 30.51 9.92 -9.23
C TYR A 478 29.54 8.87 -9.77
N LYS A 479 28.38 9.33 -10.24
CA LYS A 479 27.43 8.45 -10.91
C LYS A 479 27.98 8.00 -12.25
N ALA A 480 27.95 6.71 -12.51
CA ALA A 480 28.33 6.13 -13.78
C ALA A 480 27.27 5.14 -14.27
N ILE A 481 27.31 4.85 -15.56
CA ILE A 481 26.55 3.75 -16.16
C ILE A 481 27.52 2.90 -16.97
N TRP A 482 27.66 1.62 -16.57
CA TRP A 482 28.51 0.68 -17.27
C TRP A 482 27.71 -0.52 -17.77
N GLU A 483 27.63 -0.70 -19.09
CA GLU A 483 26.86 -1.77 -19.74
C GLU A 483 25.39 -1.86 -19.27
N GLY A 484 24.81 -0.73 -18.82
CA GLY A 484 23.45 -0.64 -18.31
C GLY A 484 23.33 -0.64 -16.79
N GLU A 485 24.39 -1.00 -16.07
CA GLU A 485 24.45 -0.93 -14.60
C GLU A 485 24.69 0.53 -14.14
N VAL A 486 23.83 1.00 -13.22
CA VAL A 486 24.01 2.30 -12.58
C VAL A 486 24.86 2.12 -11.31
N GLU A 487 26.04 2.74 -11.30
CA GLU A 487 27.02 2.55 -10.24
C GLU A 487 27.61 3.87 -9.73
N ILE A 488 28.25 3.80 -8.57
CA ILE A 488 29.03 4.91 -7.99
C ILE A 488 30.50 4.55 -8.14
N MET A 489 31.21 5.36 -8.93
CA MET A 489 32.63 5.23 -9.21
C MET A 489 33.48 6.18 -8.36
N ASP A 490 34.78 5.86 -8.23
CA ASP A 490 35.74 6.64 -7.45
C ASP A 490 35.25 6.93 -6.02
N ALA A 491 34.49 5.97 -5.48
CA ALA A 491 33.77 6.11 -4.24
C ALA A 491 34.68 6.08 -3.01
N THR A 492 34.33 6.91 -2.04
CA THR A 492 34.85 6.91 -0.65
C THR A 492 33.69 6.84 0.32
N PHE A 493 33.92 6.44 1.57
CA PHE A 493 32.85 6.36 2.55
C PHE A 493 33.28 6.76 3.96
N THR A 494 32.27 7.02 4.80
CA THR A 494 32.39 7.15 6.24
C THR A 494 31.26 6.37 6.93
N PHE A 495 31.54 5.81 8.11
CA PHE A 495 30.53 5.16 8.93
C PHE A 495 29.56 6.19 9.50
N VAL A 496 28.27 5.88 9.47
CA VAL A 496 27.19 6.69 10.05
C VAL A 496 26.64 5.94 11.26
N LYS A 497 26.54 6.62 12.40
CA LYS A 497 25.92 6.02 13.58
C LYS A 497 24.43 5.79 13.28
N SER A 498 23.96 4.58 13.46
CA SER A 498 22.55 4.20 13.36
C SER A 498 22.19 3.28 14.51
N ASP A 499 21.05 3.52 15.15
CA ASP A 499 20.59 2.69 16.26
C ASP A 499 19.95 1.38 15.77
N ASN A 500 19.49 1.35 14.50
CA ASN A 500 18.92 0.18 13.85
C ASN A 500 19.65 -0.10 12.53
N GLY A 501 20.07 -1.34 12.33
CA GLY A 501 20.54 -1.81 11.03
C GLY A 501 19.35 -2.08 10.08
N PHE A 502 19.60 -1.98 8.78
CA PHE A 502 18.61 -2.34 7.75
C PHE A 502 19.22 -3.34 6.76
N VAL A 503 18.55 -4.47 6.59
CA VAL A 503 18.84 -5.46 5.54
C VAL A 503 17.54 -5.70 4.79
N ALA A 504 17.58 -5.50 3.48
CA ALA A 504 16.39 -5.64 2.63
C ALA A 504 16.02 -7.11 2.43
N ASP A 505 14.73 -7.40 2.45
CA ASP A 505 14.21 -8.70 2.06
C ASP A 505 14.27 -8.88 0.53
N ALA A 506 14.42 -10.14 0.08
CA ALA A 506 14.39 -10.45 -1.35
C ALA A 506 13.00 -10.20 -1.94
N LYS A 507 12.92 -9.32 -2.93
CA LYS A 507 11.68 -8.98 -3.64
C LYS A 507 11.42 -10.02 -4.75
N ASP A 508 10.23 -10.61 -4.76
CA ASP A 508 9.83 -11.53 -5.84
C ASP A 508 9.57 -10.74 -7.14
N LEU A 509 10.49 -10.86 -8.08
CA LEU A 509 10.44 -10.23 -9.41
C LEU A 509 10.25 -11.24 -10.53
N THR A 510 9.78 -12.45 -10.21
CA THR A 510 9.60 -13.54 -11.19
C THR A 510 8.76 -13.10 -12.40
N ASN A 511 7.70 -12.34 -12.16
CA ASN A 511 6.78 -11.88 -13.21
C ASN A 511 7.31 -10.71 -14.04
N LEU A 512 8.33 -10.02 -13.56
CA LEU A 512 8.98 -8.93 -14.29
C LEU A 512 10.17 -9.40 -15.13
N LEU A 513 10.59 -10.66 -14.97
CA LEU A 513 11.72 -11.21 -15.72
C LEU A 513 11.45 -11.19 -17.22
N GLY A 514 12.30 -10.47 -17.97
CA GLY A 514 12.15 -10.26 -19.41
C GLY A 514 11.29 -9.08 -19.83
N THR A 515 10.85 -8.24 -18.88
CA THR A 515 10.16 -6.97 -19.15
C THR A 515 11.12 -5.79 -18.99
N ASP A 516 10.82 -4.67 -19.67
CA ASP A 516 11.59 -3.43 -19.55
C ASP A 516 11.47 -2.81 -18.13
N GLU A 517 10.46 -3.19 -17.34
CA GLU A 517 10.25 -2.68 -15.99
C GLU A 517 11.27 -3.22 -14.98
N LEU A 518 11.89 -4.37 -15.27
CA LEU A 518 12.84 -5.01 -14.37
C LEU A 518 14.04 -4.11 -14.03
N ILE A 519 14.47 -3.26 -14.97
CA ILE A 519 15.61 -2.34 -14.78
C ILE A 519 15.40 -1.33 -13.64
N ASN A 520 14.14 -1.01 -13.31
CA ASN A 520 13.82 -0.11 -12.20
C ASN A 520 14.17 -0.69 -10.81
N TYR A 521 14.53 -1.96 -10.75
CA TYR A 521 14.91 -2.67 -9.53
C TYR A 521 16.41 -2.98 -9.45
N GLN A 522 17.24 -2.31 -10.28
CA GLN A 522 18.69 -2.51 -10.25
C GLN A 522 19.26 -2.47 -8.83
N ASN A 523 20.24 -3.33 -8.58
CA ASN A 523 20.97 -3.47 -7.33
C ASN A 523 20.15 -3.99 -6.13
N GLN A 524 18.81 -4.11 -6.24
CA GLN A 524 17.99 -4.70 -5.18
C GLN A 524 18.22 -6.20 -5.06
N LEU A 525 18.03 -6.72 -3.85
CA LEU A 525 17.96 -8.17 -3.64
C LEU A 525 16.64 -8.68 -4.21
N ALA A 526 16.73 -9.51 -5.24
CA ALA A 526 15.60 -10.08 -5.98
C ALA A 526 15.50 -11.59 -5.77
N SER A 527 14.29 -12.12 -5.91
CA SER A 527 14.04 -13.57 -6.02
C SER A 527 13.31 -13.89 -7.33
N PHE A 528 13.67 -15.01 -7.92
CA PHE A 528 13.07 -15.56 -9.14
C PHE A 528 12.71 -17.01 -8.91
N ARG A 529 11.46 -17.39 -9.10
CA ARG A 529 10.95 -18.73 -8.79
C ARG A 529 10.74 -19.58 -10.04
N GLY A 530 11.02 -20.89 -9.89
CA GLY A 530 10.76 -21.89 -10.89
C GLY A 530 11.52 -21.64 -12.20
N LEU A 531 12.80 -21.25 -12.09
CA LEU A 531 13.73 -21.16 -13.23
C LEU A 531 14.25 -22.56 -13.58
N THR A 532 14.29 -22.92 -14.87
CA THR A 532 14.91 -24.18 -15.31
C THR A 532 16.35 -23.91 -15.71
N ILE A 533 17.30 -24.64 -15.13
CA ILE A 533 18.71 -24.54 -15.51
C ILE A 533 18.86 -25.09 -16.94
N LYS A 534 19.35 -24.25 -17.85
CA LYS A 534 19.69 -24.65 -19.21
C LYS A 534 21.15 -25.10 -19.31
N SER A 535 22.07 -24.34 -18.71
CA SER A 535 23.50 -24.67 -18.69
C SER A 535 24.17 -24.03 -17.47
N ILE A 536 25.25 -24.69 -17.03
CA ILE A 536 26.18 -24.20 -16.01
C ILE A 536 27.57 -24.26 -16.62
N SER A 537 28.34 -23.20 -16.51
CA SER A 537 29.73 -23.13 -16.96
C SER A 537 30.58 -22.35 -15.99
N TYR A 538 31.84 -22.75 -15.84
CA TYR A 538 32.83 -22.05 -15.04
C TYR A 538 33.69 -21.16 -15.95
N LYS A 539 33.98 -19.94 -15.53
CA LYS A 539 34.71 -18.93 -16.32
C LYS A 539 36.01 -19.46 -16.94
N ASN A 540 36.78 -20.20 -16.19
CA ASN A 540 38.04 -20.80 -16.67
C ASN A 540 37.92 -22.32 -17.01
N GLY A 541 36.69 -22.81 -17.11
CA GLY A 541 36.41 -24.23 -17.43
C GLY A 541 36.48 -25.20 -16.24
N GLU A 542 36.92 -24.73 -15.06
CA GLU A 542 37.01 -25.52 -13.83
C GLU A 542 36.47 -24.72 -12.63
N PRO A 543 35.98 -25.40 -11.55
CA PRO A 543 35.56 -24.75 -10.30
C PRO A 543 36.68 -23.89 -9.70
N GLY A 544 36.30 -22.77 -9.07
CA GLY A 544 37.19 -21.83 -8.38
C GLY A 544 37.15 -20.40 -8.90
N ASP A 545 36.39 -20.15 -9.96
CA ASP A 545 36.14 -18.82 -10.52
C ASP A 545 34.62 -18.58 -10.66
N ASP A 546 34.19 -17.52 -11.33
CA ASP A 546 32.77 -17.22 -11.54
C ASP A 546 32.04 -18.40 -12.19
N ILE A 547 30.79 -18.59 -11.78
CA ILE A 547 29.91 -19.59 -12.40
C ILE A 547 28.85 -18.82 -13.21
N TYR A 548 28.80 -19.09 -14.51
CA TYR A 548 27.76 -18.57 -15.39
C TYR A 548 26.65 -19.60 -15.53
N VAL A 549 25.42 -19.16 -15.29
CA VAL A 549 24.24 -20.02 -15.31
C VAL A 549 23.22 -19.45 -16.27
N THR A 550 22.90 -20.19 -17.32
CA THR A 550 21.77 -19.83 -18.18
C THR A 550 20.52 -20.52 -17.64
N PHE A 551 19.53 -19.76 -17.33
CA PHE A 551 18.19 -20.22 -16.94
C PHE A 551 17.21 -20.01 -18.09
N THR A 552 16.20 -20.89 -18.17
CA THR A 552 15.05 -20.71 -19.06
C THR A 552 13.79 -20.49 -18.22
N LYS A 553 13.02 -19.47 -18.57
CA LYS A 553 11.69 -19.19 -18.01
C LYS A 553 10.76 -18.72 -19.12
N ASN A 554 9.58 -19.32 -19.25
CA ASN A 554 8.57 -18.96 -20.28
C ASN A 554 9.13 -18.95 -21.73
N GLY A 555 10.11 -19.80 -22.04
CA GLY A 555 10.73 -19.92 -23.35
C GLY A 555 11.81 -18.88 -23.66
N ALA A 556 12.16 -18.00 -22.73
CA ALA A 556 13.29 -17.07 -22.82
C ALA A 556 14.45 -17.52 -21.94
N ASP A 557 15.67 -17.17 -22.34
CA ASP A 557 16.90 -17.49 -21.62
C ASP A 557 17.44 -16.25 -20.89
N TYR A 558 17.98 -16.48 -19.69
CA TYR A 558 18.54 -15.44 -18.81
C TYR A 558 19.88 -15.93 -18.25
N ASP A 559 20.93 -15.12 -18.39
CA ASP A 559 22.27 -15.45 -17.92
C ASP A 559 22.54 -14.74 -16.58
N PHE A 560 22.67 -15.51 -15.51
CA PHE A 560 23.01 -15.05 -14.18
C PHE A 560 24.42 -15.52 -13.80
N CYS A 561 25.00 -14.89 -12.77
CA CYS A 561 26.36 -15.15 -12.34
C CYS A 561 26.43 -15.47 -10.84
N VAL A 562 27.16 -16.50 -10.46
CA VAL A 562 27.74 -16.60 -9.12
C VAL A 562 29.11 -15.93 -9.18
N GLU A 563 29.17 -14.69 -8.70
CA GLU A 563 30.38 -13.88 -8.72
C GLU A 563 31.30 -14.33 -7.58
N ARG A 564 32.51 -14.81 -7.92
CA ARG A 564 33.41 -15.45 -6.93
C ARG A 564 33.84 -14.57 -5.77
N TYR A 565 33.91 -13.25 -5.98
CA TYR A 565 34.33 -12.32 -4.94
C TYR A 565 33.17 -11.92 -4.02
N LEU A 566 31.93 -12.10 -4.46
CA LEU A 566 30.73 -11.93 -3.63
C LEU A 566 30.41 -13.24 -2.89
N THR A 567 30.42 -14.37 -3.62
CA THR A 567 30.06 -15.69 -3.11
C THR A 567 31.17 -16.68 -3.47
N GLY A 568 32.21 -16.72 -2.65
CA GLY A 568 33.42 -17.47 -2.95
C GLY A 568 33.28 -18.99 -2.99
N PRO A 569 34.26 -19.71 -3.55
CA PRO A 569 34.22 -21.18 -3.74
C PRO A 569 34.04 -21.97 -2.44
N GLU A 570 34.34 -21.38 -1.30
CA GLU A 570 34.21 -22.04 0.01
C GLU A 570 32.79 -21.98 0.59
N THR A 571 31.88 -21.21 -0.02
CA THR A 571 30.50 -21.06 0.45
C THR A 571 29.63 -22.26 0.09
N ASP A 572 28.58 -22.47 0.87
CA ASP A 572 27.59 -23.52 0.59
C ASP A 572 26.86 -23.29 -0.73
N LEU A 573 26.63 -22.00 -1.10
CA LEU A 573 26.04 -21.66 -2.39
C LEU A 573 26.92 -22.15 -3.55
N TYR A 574 28.21 -21.83 -3.53
CA TYR A 574 29.13 -22.22 -4.60
C TYR A 574 29.17 -23.73 -4.76
N LYS A 575 29.29 -24.46 -3.63
CA LYS A 575 29.30 -25.94 -3.58
C LYS A 575 27.97 -26.58 -4.04
N ALA A 576 26.84 -25.90 -3.88
CA ALA A 576 25.56 -26.40 -4.36
C ALA A 576 25.55 -26.62 -5.88
N PHE A 577 26.30 -25.78 -6.62
CA PHE A 577 26.42 -25.94 -8.09
C PHE A 577 27.14 -27.22 -8.55
N GLU A 578 27.88 -27.88 -7.67
CA GLU A 578 28.48 -29.19 -7.97
C GLU A 578 27.41 -30.31 -8.12
N THR A 579 26.22 -30.09 -7.57
CA THR A 579 25.11 -31.07 -7.58
C THR A 579 23.95 -30.69 -8.51
N LEU A 580 23.94 -29.46 -9.01
CA LEU A 580 22.93 -28.98 -9.94
C LEU A 580 23.27 -29.32 -11.38
N ALA A 581 22.25 -29.59 -12.20
CA ALA A 581 22.39 -29.97 -13.59
C ALA A 581 21.37 -29.29 -14.50
N ALA A 582 21.65 -29.28 -15.80
CA ALA A 582 20.68 -28.85 -16.81
C ALA A 582 19.37 -29.63 -16.67
N GLY A 583 18.25 -28.96 -16.68
CA GLY A 583 16.91 -29.50 -16.47
C GLY A 583 16.38 -29.38 -15.03
N ASP A 584 17.23 -29.10 -14.04
CA ASP A 584 16.78 -28.85 -12.68
C ASP A 584 15.95 -27.56 -12.61
N VAL A 585 14.86 -27.59 -11.84
CA VAL A 585 14.04 -26.42 -11.56
C VAL A 585 14.43 -25.86 -10.19
N VAL A 586 14.71 -24.56 -10.15
CA VAL A 586 15.26 -23.88 -8.98
C VAL A 586 14.58 -22.54 -8.71
N ASP A 587 14.59 -22.13 -7.44
CA ASP A 587 14.35 -20.75 -7.02
C ASP A 587 15.71 -20.09 -6.75
N VAL A 588 15.88 -18.85 -7.18
CA VAL A 588 17.14 -18.10 -7.11
C VAL A 588 16.89 -16.78 -6.38
N GLU A 589 17.79 -16.42 -5.45
CA GLU A 589 17.88 -15.08 -4.90
C GLU A 589 19.25 -14.47 -5.24
N GLY A 590 19.27 -13.15 -5.49
CA GLY A 590 20.52 -12.45 -5.79
C GLY A 590 20.32 -10.97 -6.02
N TYR A 591 21.45 -10.24 -6.07
CA TYR A 591 21.42 -8.82 -6.39
C TYR A 591 21.23 -8.61 -7.88
N LEU A 592 20.26 -7.77 -8.23
CA LEU A 592 19.86 -7.53 -9.62
C LEU A 592 20.88 -6.64 -10.33
N TYR A 593 21.94 -7.25 -10.81
CA TYR A 593 23.01 -6.59 -11.56
C TYR A 593 22.70 -6.55 -13.06
N TRP A 594 23.23 -5.56 -13.77
CA TRP A 594 23.08 -5.39 -15.21
C TRP A 594 24.41 -5.50 -15.97
N TYR A 595 24.41 -6.29 -17.03
CA TYR A 595 25.52 -6.36 -17.97
C TYR A 595 24.93 -6.54 -19.38
N THR A 596 24.66 -5.43 -20.07
CA THR A 596 23.85 -5.34 -21.31
C THR A 596 22.40 -5.85 -21.14
N ASN A 597 22.19 -6.84 -20.34
CA ASN A 597 20.90 -7.40 -19.88
C ASN A 597 20.99 -7.72 -18.39
N VAL A 598 19.85 -8.14 -17.80
CA VAL A 598 19.85 -8.64 -16.43
C VAL A 598 20.87 -9.76 -16.27
N ASN A 599 21.75 -9.61 -15.30
CA ASN A 599 22.78 -10.59 -14.92
C ASN A 599 22.85 -10.65 -13.38
N THR A 600 21.82 -11.25 -12.77
CA THR A 600 21.71 -11.33 -11.32
C THR A 600 22.92 -11.99 -10.70
N HIS A 601 23.56 -11.34 -9.72
CA HIS A 601 24.61 -11.93 -8.89
C HIS A 601 23.98 -12.82 -7.82
N ILE A 602 24.01 -14.13 -8.05
CA ILE A 602 23.31 -15.13 -7.22
C ILE A 602 23.91 -15.19 -5.81
N THR A 603 23.05 -15.09 -4.80
CA THR A 603 23.42 -15.24 -3.38
C THR A 603 22.78 -16.46 -2.72
N LYS A 604 21.73 -17.02 -3.33
CA LYS A 604 21.06 -18.23 -2.87
C LYS A 604 20.41 -18.97 -4.02
N ILE A 605 20.42 -20.29 -3.97
CA ILE A 605 19.72 -21.16 -4.90
C ILE A 605 19.08 -22.32 -4.14
N THR A 606 17.85 -22.66 -4.53
CA THR A 606 17.11 -23.77 -3.91
C THR A 606 16.50 -24.62 -5.01
N LYS A 607 16.85 -25.92 -5.04
CA LYS A 607 16.25 -26.86 -5.98
C LYS A 607 14.82 -27.18 -5.56
N VAL A 608 13.88 -27.00 -6.49
CA VAL A 608 12.44 -27.23 -6.28
C VAL A 608 12.01 -28.54 -6.90
N ALA A 609 12.55 -28.91 -8.05
CA ALA A 609 12.29 -30.16 -8.77
C ALA A 609 13.48 -30.59 -9.60
#